data_c5a2f05a811088a0b885f382620e9606
#
_entry.id   c5a2f05a811088a0b885f382620e9606
#
_cell.length_a   1.000
_cell.length_b   1.000
_cell.length_c   1.000
_cell.angle_alpha   90.00
_cell.angle_beta   90.00
_cell.angle_gamma   90.00
#
_symmetry.space_group_name_H-M   'P 1'
#
loop_
_entity.id
_entity.type
_entity.pdbx_description
1 polymer ?
#
loop_
_entity_poly.entity_id
_entity_poly.type
_entity_poly.pdbx_seq_one_letter_code
_entity_poly.pdbx_strand_id
1 'polypeptide(L)'
;MGIIALLAMSHGLIAQTAEETPALKRQIQTIEEELVEAVLNRDVAKLRVLFAEDLMVNNPVNRIVGKEAVIQLVKDRRISYSSYEPSIEKILINGTIAIVMGSETVNPIDEAPFAGKTVERRFTNIWMLRNGHWQLTARHANVVSSN
;
A
#
# COMPACT_ATOMS: atom_id res chain seq x y z
N MET A 1 -66.37 1.33 -7.11
CA MET A 1 -65.36 0.96 -6.16
C MET A 1 -64.13 0.47 -6.94
N GLY A 2 -63.13 1.32 -7.13
CA GLY A 2 -61.90 1.00 -7.85
C GLY A 2 -60.75 0.83 -6.86
N ILE A 3 -60.12 -0.32 -6.89
CA ILE A 3 -58.94 -0.64 -6.07
C ILE A 3 -57.72 -0.16 -6.86
N ILE A 4 -57.04 0.86 -6.36
CA ILE A 4 -55.74 1.31 -6.88
C ILE A 4 -54.68 0.43 -6.23
N ALA A 5 -54.03 -0.44 -7.01
CA ALA A 5 -52.88 -1.21 -6.60
C ALA A 5 -51.65 -0.32 -6.67
N LEU A 6 -51.07 -0.01 -5.52
CA LEU A 6 -49.81 0.73 -5.39
C LEU A 6 -48.66 -0.25 -5.64
N LEU A 7 -48.01 -0.17 -6.80
CA LEU A 7 -46.79 -0.92 -7.09
C LEU A 7 -45.61 -0.20 -6.37
N ALA A 8 -45.14 -0.78 -5.30
CA ALA A 8 -43.90 -0.38 -4.66
C ALA A 8 -42.71 -0.86 -5.50
N MET A 9 -42.08 0.04 -6.26
CA MET A 9 -40.82 -0.25 -6.90
C MET A 9 -39.72 -0.23 -5.84
N SER A 10 -39.27 -1.40 -5.43
CA SER A 10 -38.04 -1.56 -4.65
C SER A 10 -36.86 -1.28 -5.57
N HIS A 11 -36.27 -0.07 -5.44
CA HIS A 11 -34.99 0.21 -6.05
C HIS A 11 -33.92 -0.58 -5.27
N GLY A 12 -33.54 -1.71 -5.80
CA GLY A 12 -32.36 -2.45 -5.33
C GLY A 12 -31.13 -1.57 -5.57
N LEU A 13 -30.50 -1.12 -4.50
CA LEU A 13 -29.20 -0.48 -4.54
C LEU A 13 -28.19 -1.53 -5.00
N ILE A 14 -27.95 -1.61 -6.31
CA ILE A 14 -26.84 -2.39 -6.85
C ILE A 14 -25.58 -1.63 -6.43
N ALA A 15 -24.86 -2.17 -5.45
CA ALA A 15 -23.52 -1.71 -5.15
C ALA A 15 -22.71 -1.86 -6.43
N GLN A 16 -22.41 -0.74 -7.08
CA GLN A 16 -21.57 -0.68 -8.26
C GLN A 16 -20.17 -1.05 -7.79
N THR A 17 -19.77 -2.32 -7.99
CA THR A 17 -18.37 -2.71 -7.85
C THR A 17 -17.60 -1.86 -8.86
N ALA A 18 -16.70 -1.01 -8.37
CA ALA A 18 -15.87 -0.20 -9.24
C ALA A 18 -15.08 -1.16 -10.14
N GLU A 19 -15.43 -1.20 -11.43
CA GLU A 19 -14.69 -1.98 -12.40
C GLU A 19 -13.26 -1.44 -12.49
N GLU A 20 -12.31 -2.34 -12.62
CA GLU A 20 -10.88 -2.04 -12.77
C GLU A 20 -10.67 -1.18 -14.04
N THR A 21 -10.61 0.15 -13.87
CA THR A 21 -10.42 1.08 -14.98
C THR A 21 -8.94 1.45 -15.13
N PRO A 22 -8.46 1.81 -16.34
CA PRO A 22 -7.10 2.33 -16.52
C PRO A 22 -6.79 3.56 -15.64
N ALA A 23 -7.80 4.41 -15.39
CA ALA A 23 -7.66 5.57 -14.52
C ALA A 23 -7.42 5.18 -13.06
N LEU A 24 -8.13 4.16 -12.57
CA LEU A 24 -7.97 3.66 -11.21
C LEU A 24 -6.61 2.97 -11.02
N LYS A 25 -6.14 2.21 -12.01
CA LYS A 25 -4.77 1.66 -12.00
C LYS A 25 -3.71 2.73 -11.91
N ARG A 26 -3.82 3.81 -12.69
CA ARG A 26 -2.89 4.95 -12.61
C ARG A 26 -2.91 5.60 -11.23
N GLN A 27 -4.08 5.74 -10.62
CA GLN A 27 -4.20 6.25 -9.25
C GLN A 27 -3.42 5.38 -8.26
N ILE A 28 -3.54 4.06 -8.35
CA ILE A 28 -2.78 3.12 -7.50
C ILE A 28 -1.28 3.23 -7.77
N GLN A 29 -0.85 3.32 -9.03
CA GLN A 29 0.57 3.55 -9.36
C GLN A 29 1.11 4.83 -8.74
N THR A 30 0.35 5.93 -8.82
CA THR A 30 0.75 7.21 -8.22
C THR A 30 0.93 7.12 -6.71
N ILE A 31 0.04 6.44 -5.99
CA ILE A 31 0.22 6.30 -4.53
C ILE A 31 1.36 5.36 -4.14
N GLU A 32 1.70 4.39 -4.97
CA GLU A 32 2.93 3.57 -4.79
C GLU A 32 4.19 4.44 -4.97
N GLU A 33 4.22 5.34 -5.96
CA GLU A 33 5.29 6.30 -6.16
C GLU A 33 5.41 7.27 -4.96
N GLU A 34 4.28 7.81 -4.49
CA GLU A 34 4.22 8.66 -3.30
C GLU A 34 4.74 7.95 -2.03
N LEU A 35 4.45 6.65 -1.89
CA LEU A 35 4.96 5.85 -0.79
C LEU A 35 6.48 5.74 -0.85
N VAL A 36 7.05 5.44 -2.02
CA VAL A 36 8.50 5.36 -2.23
C VAL A 36 9.18 6.69 -1.91
N GLU A 37 8.66 7.80 -2.43
CA GLU A 37 9.18 9.13 -2.16
C GLU A 37 9.12 9.48 -0.66
N ALA A 38 8.00 9.19 -0.01
CA ALA A 38 7.84 9.44 1.42
C ALA A 38 8.83 8.63 2.28
N VAL A 39 9.13 7.39 1.89
CA VAL A 39 10.14 6.56 2.56
C VAL A 39 11.54 7.11 2.32
N LEU A 40 11.92 7.42 1.07
CA LEU A 40 13.23 7.96 0.71
C LEU A 40 13.52 9.29 1.43
N ASN A 41 12.53 10.17 1.49
CA ASN A 41 12.63 11.48 2.12
C ASN A 41 12.39 11.45 3.64
N ARG A 42 12.05 10.28 4.20
CA ARG A 42 11.62 10.13 5.59
C ARG A 42 10.50 11.09 5.98
N ASP A 43 9.57 11.32 5.05
CA ASP A 43 8.42 12.19 5.25
C ASP A 43 7.38 11.49 6.12
N VAL A 44 7.58 11.63 7.44
CA VAL A 44 6.68 11.02 8.45
C VAL A 44 5.25 11.55 8.33
N ALA A 45 5.06 12.81 7.96
CA ALA A 45 3.73 13.39 7.81
C ALA A 45 2.97 12.72 6.66
N LYS A 46 3.63 12.56 5.51
CA LYS A 46 3.07 11.85 4.35
C LYS A 46 2.81 10.38 4.65
N LEU A 47 3.75 9.68 5.29
CA LEU A 47 3.58 8.28 5.69
C LEU A 47 2.38 8.09 6.63
N ARG A 48 2.14 9.03 7.56
CA ARG A 48 0.97 8.96 8.43
C ARG A 48 -0.36 9.06 7.68
N VAL A 49 -0.40 9.78 6.58
CA VAL A 49 -1.58 9.88 5.70
C VAL A 49 -1.76 8.61 4.87
N LEU A 50 -0.67 8.09 4.29
CA LEU A 50 -0.69 6.88 3.45
C LEU A 50 -0.98 5.60 4.23
N PHE A 51 -0.57 5.52 5.50
CA PHE A 51 -0.74 4.34 6.34
C PHE A 51 -2.10 4.34 7.05
N ALA A 52 -2.83 3.25 6.92
CA ALA A 52 -4.03 3.02 7.71
C ALA A 52 -3.70 2.87 9.21
N GLU A 53 -4.65 3.19 10.10
CA GLU A 53 -4.44 3.04 11.55
C GLU A 53 -4.21 1.57 11.95
N ASP A 54 -4.84 0.66 11.25
CA ASP A 54 -4.74 -0.79 11.43
C ASP A 54 -3.68 -1.44 10.52
N LEU A 55 -2.70 -0.67 10.01
CA LEU A 55 -1.61 -1.19 9.17
C LEU A 55 -0.90 -2.37 9.83
N MET A 56 -0.73 -3.44 9.06
CA MET A 56 0.13 -4.58 9.39
C MET A 56 1.22 -4.76 8.35
N VAL A 57 2.47 -4.81 8.79
CA VAL A 57 3.62 -5.07 7.91
C VAL A 57 4.36 -6.30 8.40
N ASN A 58 4.45 -7.34 7.55
CA ASN A 58 5.45 -8.38 7.72
C ASN A 58 6.72 -7.91 6.99
N ASN A 59 7.68 -7.45 7.77
CA ASN A 59 8.87 -6.77 7.25
C ASN A 59 9.97 -7.74 6.77
N PRO A 60 10.99 -7.25 6.03
CA PRO A 60 12.06 -8.10 5.49
C PRO A 60 12.92 -8.84 6.52
N VAL A 61 12.78 -8.54 7.80
CA VAL A 61 13.43 -9.28 8.91
C VAL A 61 12.46 -10.21 9.64
N ASN A 62 11.35 -10.58 8.97
CA ASN A 62 10.32 -11.54 9.44
C ASN A 62 9.64 -11.12 10.75
N ARG A 63 9.34 -9.83 10.91
CA ARG A 63 8.58 -9.32 12.05
C ARG A 63 7.30 -8.65 11.60
N ILE A 64 6.23 -8.92 12.32
CA ILE A 64 4.95 -8.21 12.13
C ILE A 64 4.96 -6.97 13.01
N VAL A 65 4.76 -5.81 12.37
CA VAL A 65 4.75 -4.49 13.02
C VAL A 65 3.58 -3.67 12.52
N GLY A 66 3.08 -2.78 13.37
CA GLY A 66 2.00 -1.84 13.05
C GLY A 66 2.53 -0.46 12.62
N LYS A 67 1.60 0.45 12.31
CA LYS A 67 1.86 1.81 11.83
C LYS A 67 2.90 2.56 12.67
N GLU A 68 2.69 2.68 13.96
CA GLU A 68 3.57 3.48 14.82
C GLU A 68 4.98 2.90 14.91
N ALA A 69 5.10 1.57 14.89
CA ALA A 69 6.41 0.92 14.86
C ALA A 69 7.15 1.18 13.55
N VAL A 70 6.46 1.15 12.39
CA VAL A 70 7.07 1.52 11.10
C VAL A 70 7.52 2.98 11.10
N ILE A 71 6.66 3.90 11.56
CA ILE A 71 7.00 5.33 11.69
C ILE A 71 8.23 5.54 12.58
N GLN A 72 8.31 4.82 13.70
CA GLN A 72 9.47 4.92 14.58
C GLN A 72 10.75 4.38 13.91
N LEU A 73 10.67 3.27 13.17
CA LEU A 73 11.80 2.74 12.40
C LEU A 73 12.32 3.73 11.34
N VAL A 74 11.41 4.52 10.72
CA VAL A 74 11.80 5.60 9.78
C VAL A 74 12.51 6.73 10.51
N LYS A 75 11.98 7.18 11.66
CA LYS A 75 12.60 8.22 12.49
C LYS A 75 13.98 7.82 12.99
N ASP A 76 14.13 6.57 13.39
CA ASP A 76 15.39 6.01 13.92
C ASP A 76 16.38 5.61 12.80
N ARG A 77 16.09 5.96 11.53
CA ARG A 77 16.90 5.61 10.37
C ARG A 77 17.13 4.11 10.17
N ARG A 78 16.29 3.27 10.74
CA ARG A 78 16.29 1.81 10.55
C ARG A 78 15.50 1.38 9.32
N ILE A 79 14.68 2.27 8.78
CA ILE A 79 14.16 2.26 7.41
C ILE A 79 14.76 3.49 6.75
N SER A 80 15.87 3.31 6.03
CA SER A 80 16.62 4.38 5.37
C SER A 80 17.32 3.81 4.15
N TYR A 81 17.12 4.46 3.00
CA TYR A 81 17.66 3.99 1.72
C TYR A 81 18.25 5.15 0.94
N SER A 82 19.37 4.92 0.25
CA SER A 82 19.92 5.84 -0.74
C SER A 82 19.23 5.71 -2.10
N SER A 83 18.66 4.53 -2.40
CA SER A 83 17.76 4.31 -3.53
C SER A 83 16.68 3.30 -3.16
N TYR A 84 15.51 3.42 -3.81
CA TYR A 84 14.39 2.52 -3.67
C TYR A 84 13.66 2.45 -5.02
N GLU A 85 13.82 1.34 -5.71
CA GLU A 85 13.37 1.15 -7.08
C GLU A 85 12.37 -0.02 -7.15
N PRO A 86 11.06 0.25 -7.07
CA PRO A 86 10.05 -0.79 -7.25
C PRO A 86 9.82 -1.10 -8.73
N SER A 87 9.50 -2.35 -9.01
CA SER A 87 8.98 -2.84 -10.28
C SER A 87 7.64 -3.51 -10.03
N ILE A 88 6.55 -2.80 -10.33
CA ILE A 88 5.20 -3.32 -10.18
C ILE A 88 4.93 -4.31 -11.33
N GLU A 89 4.60 -5.55 -10.98
CA GLU A 89 4.33 -6.61 -11.93
C GLU A 89 2.82 -6.86 -12.09
N LYS A 90 2.05 -6.63 -11.03
CA LYS A 90 0.60 -6.86 -11.04
C LYS A 90 -0.12 -5.88 -10.13
N ILE A 91 -1.22 -5.32 -10.63
CA ILE A 91 -2.23 -4.62 -9.85
C ILE A 91 -3.56 -5.33 -10.08
N LEU A 92 -4.24 -5.69 -9.00
CA LEU A 92 -5.60 -6.19 -9.01
C LEU A 92 -6.46 -5.25 -8.16
N ILE A 93 -7.56 -4.75 -8.72
CA ILE A 93 -8.50 -3.89 -8.00
C ILE A 93 -9.85 -4.57 -7.95
N ASN A 94 -10.38 -4.72 -6.76
CA ASN A 94 -11.70 -5.30 -6.51
C ASN A 94 -12.47 -4.41 -5.52
N GLY A 95 -13.38 -3.60 -6.05
CA GLY A 95 -14.16 -2.64 -5.27
C GLY A 95 -13.25 -1.63 -4.54
N THR A 96 -13.20 -1.72 -3.23
CA THR A 96 -12.42 -0.85 -2.34
C THR A 96 -11.05 -1.41 -1.95
N ILE A 97 -10.61 -2.48 -2.58
CA ILE A 97 -9.32 -3.14 -2.31
C ILE A 97 -8.47 -3.12 -3.56
N ALA A 98 -7.21 -2.70 -3.43
CA ALA A 98 -6.19 -2.85 -4.46
C ALA A 98 -5.02 -3.67 -3.91
N ILE A 99 -4.62 -4.69 -4.65
CA ILE A 99 -3.47 -5.54 -4.35
C ILE A 99 -2.40 -5.25 -5.39
N VAL A 100 -1.23 -4.86 -4.92
CA VAL A 100 -0.06 -4.57 -5.75
C VAL A 100 1.05 -5.55 -5.42
N MET A 101 1.57 -6.22 -6.43
CA MET A 101 2.67 -7.18 -6.28
C MET A 101 3.80 -6.85 -7.24
N GLY A 102 5.02 -7.09 -6.80
CA GLY A 102 6.19 -6.88 -7.62
C GLY A 102 7.49 -7.21 -6.91
N SER A 103 8.57 -6.71 -7.50
CA SER A 103 9.92 -6.73 -6.94
C SER A 103 10.37 -5.31 -6.62
N GLU A 104 11.37 -5.19 -5.78
CA GLU A 104 11.99 -3.92 -5.45
C GLU A 104 13.47 -4.10 -5.16
N THR A 105 14.28 -3.17 -5.67
CA THR A 105 15.70 -3.08 -5.35
C THR A 105 15.93 -1.89 -4.46
N VAL A 106 16.59 -2.09 -3.32
CA VAL A 106 16.90 -1.03 -2.36
C VAL A 106 18.36 -1.05 -1.97
N ASN A 107 18.92 0.12 -1.68
CA ASN A 107 20.24 0.29 -1.11
C ASN A 107 20.12 0.86 0.32
N PRO A 108 20.04 -0.02 1.34
CA PRO A 108 19.95 0.42 2.73
C PRO A 108 21.18 1.18 3.17
N ILE A 109 20.96 2.22 3.98
CA ILE A 109 21.98 3.06 4.59
C ILE A 109 21.70 3.28 6.08
N ASP A 110 22.51 4.05 6.74
CA ASP A 110 22.38 4.40 8.17
C ASP A 110 22.29 3.13 9.06
N GLU A 111 21.29 3.07 9.93
CA GLU A 111 21.05 1.97 10.86
C GLU A 111 20.15 0.86 10.28
N ALA A 112 19.86 0.91 8.98
CA ALA A 112 19.00 -0.08 8.35
C ALA A 112 19.68 -1.45 8.28
N PRO A 113 18.91 -2.56 8.42
CA PRO A 113 19.41 -3.90 8.12
C PRO A 113 19.97 -3.96 6.69
N PHE A 114 21.08 -4.64 6.51
CA PHE A 114 21.80 -4.76 5.23
C PHE A 114 22.40 -3.43 4.72
N ALA A 115 22.66 -2.43 5.58
CA ALA A 115 23.32 -1.18 5.16
C ALA A 115 24.62 -1.44 4.39
N GLY A 116 24.81 -0.71 3.29
CA GLY A 116 25.95 -0.87 2.39
C GLY A 116 25.83 -2.00 1.35
N LYS A 117 24.67 -2.68 1.29
CA LYS A 117 24.38 -3.73 0.31
C LYS A 117 23.32 -3.28 -0.68
N THR A 118 23.27 -3.93 -1.84
CA THR A 118 22.10 -3.92 -2.72
C THR A 118 21.20 -5.09 -2.36
N VAL A 119 19.95 -4.81 -2.04
CA VAL A 119 18.99 -5.83 -1.58
C VAL A 119 17.83 -5.92 -2.54
N GLU A 120 17.60 -7.12 -3.05
CA GLU A 120 16.43 -7.44 -3.87
C GLU A 120 15.34 -8.07 -2.99
N ARG A 121 14.12 -7.59 -3.14
CA ARG A 121 12.96 -8.07 -2.39
C ARG A 121 11.77 -8.33 -3.30
N ARG A 122 10.89 -9.20 -2.85
CA ARG A 122 9.52 -9.31 -3.37
C ARG A 122 8.59 -8.61 -2.42
N PHE A 123 7.53 -7.98 -2.94
CA PHE A 123 6.56 -7.32 -2.09
C PHE A 123 5.11 -7.57 -2.54
N THR A 124 4.23 -7.43 -1.57
CA THR A 124 2.79 -7.32 -1.75
C THR A 124 2.29 -6.17 -0.87
N ASN A 125 1.62 -5.20 -1.49
CA ASN A 125 0.93 -4.11 -0.81
C ASN A 125 -0.58 -4.29 -0.98
N ILE A 126 -1.33 -4.10 0.09
CA ILE A 126 -2.80 -4.09 0.08
C ILE A 126 -3.25 -2.70 0.49
N TRP A 127 -3.88 -2.02 -0.44
CA TRP A 127 -4.50 -0.72 -0.25
C TRP A 127 -6.00 -0.87 -0.08
N MET A 128 -6.60 -0.12 0.83
CA MET A 128 -8.04 -0.06 1.00
C MET A 128 -8.52 1.38 0.83
N LEU A 129 -9.59 1.53 0.06
CA LEU A 129 -10.28 2.82 -0.10
C LEU A 129 -11.20 3.05 1.10
N ARG A 130 -10.86 4.05 1.93
CA ARG A 130 -11.61 4.42 3.12
C ARG A 130 -11.85 5.93 3.10
N ASN A 131 -13.10 6.33 3.22
CA ASN A 131 -13.50 7.77 3.22
C ASN A 131 -12.93 8.55 2.01
N GLY A 132 -12.89 7.92 0.83
CA GLY A 132 -12.39 8.52 -0.40
C GLY A 132 -10.86 8.52 -0.55
N HIS A 133 -10.10 7.93 0.38
CA HIS A 133 -8.64 7.86 0.36
C HIS A 133 -8.13 6.43 0.37
N TRP A 134 -7.18 6.12 -0.52
CA TRP A 134 -6.46 4.86 -0.47
C TRP A 134 -5.42 4.88 0.64
N GLN A 135 -5.48 3.88 1.52
CA GLN A 135 -4.55 3.73 2.63
C GLN A 135 -3.93 2.34 2.62
N LEU A 136 -2.61 2.26 2.82
CA LEU A 136 -1.89 1.00 2.94
C LEU A 136 -2.32 0.31 4.23
N THR A 137 -2.95 -0.85 4.10
CA THR A 137 -3.51 -1.62 5.22
C THR A 137 -2.66 -2.83 5.55
N ALA A 138 -2.04 -3.44 4.54
CA ALA A 138 -1.10 -4.53 4.78
C ALA A 138 0.06 -4.47 3.77
N ARG A 139 1.25 -4.87 4.23
CA ARG A 139 2.42 -5.06 3.39
C ARG A 139 3.18 -6.29 3.81
N HIS A 140 3.62 -7.06 2.85
CA HIS A 140 4.66 -8.08 3.04
C HIS A 140 5.83 -7.75 2.11
N ALA A 141 7.04 -7.81 2.63
CA ALA A 141 8.26 -7.78 1.82
C ALA A 141 9.26 -8.78 2.38
N ASN A 142 9.86 -9.56 1.49
CA ASN A 142 10.89 -10.54 1.85
C ASN A 142 12.14 -10.35 0.99
N VAL A 143 13.31 -10.57 1.59
CA VAL A 143 14.60 -10.55 0.90
C VAL A 143 14.71 -11.78 0.00
N VAL A 144 15.08 -11.55 -1.26
CA VAL A 144 15.40 -12.58 -2.25
C VAL A 144 16.91 -12.75 -2.34
N SER A 145 17.65 -11.63 -2.41
CA SER A 145 19.10 -11.62 -2.45
C SER A 145 19.66 -10.36 -1.78
N SER A 146 20.91 -10.43 -1.34
CA SER A 146 21.66 -9.28 -0.82
C SER A 146 23.14 -9.41 -1.17
N ASN A 147 23.67 -8.44 -1.93
CA ASN A 147 25.05 -8.40 -2.45
C ASN A 147 25.82 -7.22 -1.89
#